data_c21c9be127d6bad4597d394256fdd96c
#
_entry.id   c21c9be127d6bad4597d394256fdd96c
#
_cell.length_a   1.000
_cell.length_b   1.000
_cell.length_c   1.000
_cell.angle_alpha   90.00
_cell.angle_beta   90.00
_cell.angle_gamma   90.00
#
_symmetry.space_group_name_H-M   'P 1'
#
loop_
_entity.id
_entity.type
_entity.pdbx_description
1 polymer ?
#
loop_
_entity_poly.entity_id
_entity_poly.type
_entity_poly.pdbx_seq_one_letter_code
_entity_poly.pdbx_strand_id
1 'polypeptide(L)'
;MSYIETLRHSAETLTMYEHIIFPDYQGSSIANLMQTLATVRGGDVGLYPPLEGLDAQPLAHARNVVMLVIDGLGYEYLSQYPDSHLYKHLHSKIMAVAPPTTTASVSTYLTGLAPQQHGLTGWFTYLRELGSVVTILPWVLRAGGPQLGESGRAATELLNLPSFFDRLTVDTYSVMPDFLQGSEFNRMVSGQASLVPYGTYQQCFDEVARLCRNPRRKYVHAYWAGFDMLSHGFGVGSEQVASHFLELDQAFEKLVDQLAGSDTALLVSADHGFVDAPPEKRIDLSDHPELKACLQVPLCGEPRHAYCYVRHDRRPQFEDYVEQHLSGIAQLYVSQNLVDENLYGLGGAHPELAHRTGDYTLVMEDNHVMIDSLPGDTTPQLVGYHGGLSSQEIYVPLILVNL
;
A
#
# COMPACT_ATOMS: atom_id res chain seq x y z
N MET A 1 4.39 -26.93 -26.03
CA MET A 1 3.81 -25.72 -26.69
C MET A 1 4.66 -25.38 -27.91
N SER A 2 4.01 -25.11 -29.04
CA SER A 2 4.74 -24.66 -30.24
C SER A 2 5.13 -23.19 -30.07
N TYR A 3 6.20 -22.75 -30.78
CA TYR A 3 6.63 -21.34 -30.78
C TYR A 3 5.49 -20.38 -31.16
N ILE A 4 4.57 -20.81 -32.02
CA ILE A 4 3.38 -20.06 -32.44
C ILE A 4 2.33 -19.97 -31.30
N GLU A 5 2.15 -21.01 -30.49
CA GLU A 5 1.26 -21.00 -29.32
C GLU A 5 1.80 -20.09 -28.23
N THR A 6 3.13 -20.06 -28.02
CA THR A 6 3.79 -19.14 -27.08
C THR A 6 3.62 -17.67 -27.52
N LEU A 7 3.78 -17.38 -28.84
CA LEU A 7 3.58 -16.03 -29.37
C LEU A 7 2.11 -15.57 -29.32
N ARG A 8 1.16 -16.48 -29.59
CA ARG A 8 -0.28 -16.17 -29.44
C ARG A 8 -0.63 -15.92 -27.99
N HIS A 9 -0.21 -16.79 -27.08
CA HIS A 9 -0.43 -16.60 -25.64
C HIS A 9 0.14 -15.28 -25.13
N SER A 10 1.38 -14.93 -25.55
CA SER A 10 1.99 -13.64 -25.18
C SER A 10 1.26 -12.43 -25.79
N ALA A 11 0.73 -12.53 -27.00
CA ALA A 11 -0.02 -11.44 -27.63
C ALA A 11 -1.42 -11.26 -26.98
N GLU A 12 -2.11 -12.36 -26.66
CA GLU A 12 -3.39 -12.34 -25.94
C GLU A 12 -3.18 -11.80 -24.52
N THR A 13 -2.13 -12.21 -23.82
CA THR A 13 -1.76 -11.69 -22.49
C THR A 13 -1.44 -10.20 -22.54
N LEU A 14 -0.68 -9.72 -23.54
CA LEU A 14 -0.35 -8.30 -23.72
C LEU A 14 -1.61 -7.46 -23.95
N THR A 15 -2.57 -7.95 -24.74
CA THR A 15 -3.85 -7.23 -24.98
C THR A 15 -4.74 -7.22 -23.76
N MET A 16 -4.70 -8.28 -22.94
CA MET A 16 -5.53 -8.44 -21.75
C MET A 16 -5.15 -7.44 -20.64
N TYR A 17 -3.88 -7.02 -20.56
CA TYR A 17 -3.37 -6.18 -19.48
C TYR A 17 -2.92 -4.78 -19.93
N GLU A 18 -3.32 -4.33 -21.14
CA GLU A 18 -2.86 -3.04 -21.68
C GLU A 18 -3.31 -1.81 -20.87
N HIS A 19 -4.34 -1.96 -20.04
CA HIS A 19 -4.90 -0.87 -19.22
C HIS A 19 -4.40 -0.83 -17.78
N ILE A 20 -3.54 -1.79 -17.39
CA ILE A 20 -3.01 -1.86 -16.02
C ILE A 20 -1.48 -1.82 -16.01
N ILE A 21 -0.94 -1.18 -14.98
CA ILE A 21 0.51 -1.10 -14.77
C ILE A 21 0.90 -2.15 -13.73
N PHE A 22 1.68 -3.15 -14.16
CA PHE A 22 2.27 -4.12 -13.25
C PHE A 22 3.45 -3.51 -12.51
N PRO A 23 3.57 -3.66 -11.18
CA PRO A 23 4.79 -3.29 -10.47
C PRO A 23 5.98 -4.10 -11.00
N ASP A 24 7.09 -3.42 -11.21
CA ASP A 24 8.35 -4.09 -11.49
C ASP A 24 9.02 -4.53 -10.18
N TYR A 25 8.81 -5.78 -9.81
CA TYR A 25 9.42 -6.40 -8.63
C TYR A 25 10.87 -6.88 -8.89
N GLN A 26 11.39 -6.74 -10.11
CA GLN A 26 12.76 -7.14 -10.43
C GLN A 26 13.80 -6.07 -10.05
N GLY A 27 13.37 -4.83 -9.76
CA GLY A 27 14.32 -3.80 -9.37
C GLY A 27 13.72 -2.42 -9.07
N SER A 28 12.42 -2.21 -9.26
CA SER A 28 11.89 -0.83 -9.24
C SER A 28 10.79 -0.57 -8.21
N SER A 29 10.49 -1.54 -7.32
CA SER A 29 9.39 -1.42 -6.36
C SER A 29 9.83 -1.15 -4.92
N ILE A 30 8.87 -0.78 -4.06
CA ILE A 30 9.10 -0.67 -2.61
C ILE A 30 9.56 -1.99 -1.99
N ALA A 31 9.19 -3.16 -2.56
CA ALA A 31 9.71 -4.44 -2.09
C ALA A 31 11.24 -4.56 -2.31
N ASN A 32 11.73 -4.04 -3.45
CA ASN A 32 13.15 -3.96 -3.76
C ASN A 32 13.88 -2.95 -2.86
N LEU A 33 13.24 -1.80 -2.55
CA LEU A 33 13.75 -0.84 -1.59
C LEU A 33 13.91 -1.48 -0.21
N MET A 34 12.89 -2.21 0.28
CA MET A 34 12.95 -2.89 1.57
C MET A 34 14.04 -3.97 1.60
N GLN A 35 14.25 -4.70 0.50
CA GLN A 35 15.36 -5.64 0.41
C GLN A 35 16.73 -4.94 0.49
N THR A 36 16.88 -3.78 -0.16
CA THR A 36 18.11 -2.96 -0.02
C THR A 36 18.34 -2.57 1.43
N LEU A 37 17.30 -2.05 2.11
CA LEU A 37 17.38 -1.62 3.51
C LEU A 37 17.69 -2.79 4.46
N ALA A 38 17.11 -3.97 4.23
CA ALA A 38 17.46 -5.17 5.00
C ALA A 38 18.94 -5.49 4.86
N THR A 39 19.45 -5.57 3.64
CA THR A 39 20.86 -5.92 3.36
C THR A 39 21.82 -4.94 4.01
N VAL A 40 21.59 -3.63 3.93
CA VAL A 40 22.51 -2.63 4.53
C VAL A 40 22.41 -2.56 6.05
N ARG A 41 21.42 -3.17 6.67
CA ARG A 41 21.23 -3.24 8.13
C ARG A 41 21.43 -4.64 8.71
N GLY A 42 22.11 -5.52 7.96
CA GLY A 42 22.54 -6.85 8.42
C GLY A 42 21.44 -7.91 8.38
N GLY A 43 20.35 -7.63 7.66
CA GLY A 43 19.30 -8.62 7.40
C GLY A 43 19.69 -9.61 6.30
N ASP A 44 18.92 -10.69 6.22
CA ASP A 44 19.12 -11.74 5.24
C ASP A 44 18.73 -11.30 3.82
N VAL A 45 19.37 -11.94 2.82
CA VAL A 45 18.95 -11.83 1.42
C VAL A 45 17.58 -12.48 1.27
N GLY A 46 16.60 -11.70 0.88
CA GLY A 46 15.23 -12.17 0.64
C GLY A 46 14.98 -12.59 -0.81
N LEU A 47 13.71 -12.73 -1.14
CA LEU A 47 13.26 -13.13 -2.47
C LEU A 47 13.51 -12.05 -3.54
N TYR A 48 13.39 -10.77 -3.16
CA TYR A 48 13.45 -9.64 -4.07
C TYR A 48 14.89 -9.17 -4.27
N PRO A 49 15.31 -8.82 -5.50
CA PRO A 49 16.59 -8.16 -5.71
C PRO A 49 16.60 -6.77 -5.04
N PRO A 50 17.76 -6.20 -4.77
CA PRO A 50 17.88 -4.80 -4.33
C PRO A 50 17.28 -3.82 -5.34
N LEU A 51 16.92 -2.62 -4.88
CA LEU A 51 16.43 -1.55 -5.73
C LEU A 51 17.50 -1.12 -6.73
N GLU A 52 17.17 -1.13 -8.03
CA GLU A 52 18.06 -0.67 -9.08
C GLU A 52 18.29 0.84 -9.01
N GLY A 53 19.51 1.27 -9.37
CA GLY A 53 19.87 2.69 -9.38
C GLY A 53 20.10 3.32 -8.02
N LEU A 54 19.87 2.62 -6.90
CA LEU A 54 20.15 3.10 -5.57
C LEU A 54 21.56 2.62 -5.12
N ASP A 55 22.50 3.57 -4.94
CA ASP A 55 23.78 3.24 -4.33
C ASP A 55 23.60 2.89 -2.85
N ALA A 56 23.79 1.63 -2.52
CA ALA A 56 23.66 1.12 -1.16
C ALA A 56 24.85 1.50 -0.24
N GLN A 57 25.99 1.97 -0.78
CA GLN A 57 27.19 2.24 0.01
C GLN A 57 26.98 3.38 1.05
N PRO A 58 26.42 4.56 0.69
CA PRO A 58 26.12 5.57 1.69
C PRO A 58 25.19 5.07 2.78
N LEU A 59 24.15 4.29 2.42
CA LEU A 59 23.22 3.70 3.37
C LEU A 59 23.93 2.70 4.30
N ALA A 60 24.83 1.88 3.76
CA ALA A 60 25.58 0.89 4.53
C ALA A 60 26.54 1.54 5.54
N HIS A 61 27.15 2.67 5.20
CA HIS A 61 28.08 3.38 6.08
C HIS A 61 27.39 4.26 7.13
N ALA A 62 26.25 4.87 6.79
CA ALA A 62 25.52 5.76 7.68
C ALA A 62 25.21 5.06 9.04
N ARG A 63 25.40 5.81 10.13
CA ARG A 63 25.02 5.34 11.47
C ARG A 63 23.51 5.15 11.58
N ASN A 64 22.74 6.11 11.08
CA ASN A 64 21.30 6.06 11.09
C ASN A 64 20.78 5.85 9.66
N VAL A 65 19.81 4.96 9.48
CA VAL A 65 18.96 4.93 8.30
C VAL A 65 17.54 5.22 8.75
N VAL A 66 16.96 6.23 8.16
CA VAL A 66 15.57 6.63 8.39
C VAL A 66 14.79 6.36 7.11
N MET A 67 13.71 5.60 7.22
CA MET A 67 12.69 5.44 6.18
C MET A 67 11.44 6.17 6.63
N LEU A 68 11.15 7.32 6.04
CA LEU A 68 9.93 8.10 6.26
C LEU A 68 8.94 7.77 5.14
N VAL A 69 7.78 7.23 5.49
CA VAL A 69 6.67 6.99 4.56
C VAL A 69 5.63 8.08 4.77
N ILE A 70 5.36 8.88 3.74
CA ILE A 70 4.27 9.86 3.70
C ILE A 70 3.12 9.23 2.93
N ASP A 71 2.12 8.76 3.67
CA ASP A 71 0.98 8.04 3.13
C ASP A 71 0.26 8.85 2.04
N GLY A 72 0.09 8.24 0.88
CA GLY A 72 -0.62 8.82 -0.25
C GLY A 72 0.14 9.85 -1.08
N LEU A 73 1.41 10.19 -0.75
CA LEU A 73 2.20 11.16 -1.51
C LEU A 73 2.73 10.56 -2.81
N GLY A 74 1.87 10.43 -3.82
CA GLY A 74 2.24 9.92 -5.14
C GLY A 74 3.30 10.76 -5.85
N TYR A 75 4.08 10.11 -6.73
CA TYR A 75 5.12 10.78 -7.52
C TYR A 75 4.55 11.88 -8.41
N GLU A 76 3.40 11.65 -9.05
CA GLU A 76 2.81 12.65 -9.96
C GLU A 76 2.29 13.87 -9.23
N TYR A 77 1.83 13.73 -7.97
CA TYR A 77 1.50 14.87 -7.13
C TYR A 77 2.74 15.68 -6.77
N LEU A 78 3.79 15.02 -6.27
CA LEU A 78 5.05 15.70 -5.92
C LEU A 78 5.65 16.43 -7.11
N SER A 79 5.54 15.89 -8.31
CA SER A 79 6.09 16.47 -9.55
C SER A 79 5.44 17.79 -9.95
N GLN A 80 4.29 18.14 -9.36
CA GLN A 80 3.64 19.46 -9.56
C GLN A 80 4.34 20.56 -8.74
N TYR A 81 5.23 20.22 -7.81
CA TYR A 81 5.93 21.13 -6.91
C TYR A 81 7.47 21.06 -7.07
N PRO A 82 8.02 21.39 -8.26
CA PRO A 82 9.45 21.21 -8.53
C PRO A 82 10.37 22.10 -7.66
N ASP A 83 9.82 23.15 -7.08
CA ASP A 83 10.55 24.07 -6.18
C ASP A 83 10.52 23.64 -4.71
N SER A 84 9.74 22.60 -4.35
CA SER A 84 9.67 22.08 -2.98
C SER A 84 10.99 21.47 -2.53
N HIS A 85 11.21 21.43 -1.23
CA HIS A 85 12.41 20.80 -0.62
C HIS A 85 12.39 19.28 -0.85
N LEU A 86 11.24 18.64 -0.75
CA LEU A 86 11.07 17.22 -1.05
C LEU A 86 11.48 16.91 -2.51
N TYR A 87 10.99 17.69 -3.48
CA TYR A 87 11.31 17.45 -4.89
C TYR A 87 12.79 17.70 -5.23
N LYS A 88 13.42 18.71 -4.61
CA LYS A 88 14.86 19.01 -4.81
C LYS A 88 15.78 17.85 -4.37
N HIS A 89 15.31 17.00 -3.48
CA HIS A 89 16.01 15.80 -3.04
C HIS A 89 15.48 14.50 -3.69
N LEU A 90 14.62 14.62 -4.72
CA LEU A 90 14.12 13.48 -5.44
C LEU A 90 15.27 12.70 -6.09
N HIS A 91 15.44 11.44 -5.69
CA HIS A 91 16.43 10.53 -6.25
C HIS A 91 15.88 9.82 -7.49
N SER A 92 14.69 9.23 -7.38
CA SER A 92 14.05 8.50 -8.47
C SER A 92 12.55 8.34 -8.25
N LYS A 93 11.88 7.90 -9.31
CA LYS A 93 10.52 7.38 -9.28
C LYS A 93 10.61 5.86 -9.12
N ILE A 94 9.92 5.30 -8.14
CA ILE A 94 9.77 3.86 -7.93
C ILE A 94 8.30 3.46 -7.95
N MET A 95 8.00 2.18 -7.78
CA MET A 95 6.64 1.68 -7.81
C MET A 95 6.20 1.20 -6.43
N ALA A 96 4.96 1.48 -6.08
CA ALA A 96 4.25 0.79 -5.01
C ALA A 96 4.10 -0.71 -5.35
N VAL A 97 3.56 -1.50 -4.42
CA VAL A 97 3.08 -2.85 -4.73
C VAL A 97 1.66 -2.79 -5.31
N ALA A 98 1.16 -3.87 -5.86
CA ALA A 98 -0.24 -3.97 -6.29
C ALA A 98 -1.08 -4.76 -5.27
N PRO A 99 -2.30 -4.28 -4.99
CA PRO A 99 -2.82 -2.94 -5.31
C PRO A 99 -2.04 -1.86 -4.56
N PRO A 100 -1.89 -0.64 -5.12
CA PRO A 100 -1.26 0.49 -4.44
C PRO A 100 -2.22 1.07 -3.39
N THR A 101 -2.24 0.46 -2.23
CA THR A 101 -3.12 0.78 -1.10
C THR A 101 -2.36 0.65 0.21
N THR A 102 -2.77 1.42 1.21
CA THR A 102 -2.17 1.43 2.55
C THR A 102 -1.98 0.01 3.10
N THR A 103 -3.00 -0.84 3.04
CA THR A 103 -2.93 -2.21 3.58
C THR A 103 -1.82 -3.03 2.92
N ALA A 104 -1.70 -3.02 1.61
CA ALA A 104 -0.70 -3.79 0.88
C ALA A 104 0.71 -3.21 1.04
N SER A 105 0.85 -1.91 0.84
CA SER A 105 2.14 -1.22 0.82
C SER A 105 2.75 -1.06 2.22
N VAL A 106 1.95 -0.68 3.23
CA VAL A 106 2.42 -0.60 4.62
C VAL A 106 2.81 -1.98 5.13
N SER A 107 2.04 -3.04 4.78
CA SER A 107 2.45 -4.41 5.09
C SER A 107 3.81 -4.74 4.45
N THR A 108 4.07 -4.28 3.22
CA THR A 108 5.36 -4.47 2.56
C THR A 108 6.49 -3.73 3.30
N TYR A 109 6.28 -2.48 3.72
CA TYR A 109 7.28 -1.73 4.52
C TYR A 109 7.57 -2.40 5.87
N LEU A 110 6.56 -2.97 6.52
CA LEU A 110 6.67 -3.52 7.87
C LEU A 110 7.06 -5.00 7.91
N THR A 111 6.97 -5.72 6.78
CA THR A 111 7.36 -7.15 6.68
C THR A 111 8.57 -7.38 5.77
N GLY A 112 8.83 -6.48 4.83
CA GLY A 112 9.80 -6.66 3.75
C GLY A 112 9.37 -7.70 2.71
N LEU A 113 8.07 -8.04 2.65
CA LEU A 113 7.46 -8.98 1.72
C LEU A 113 6.50 -8.22 0.80
N ALA A 114 6.26 -8.70 -0.43
CA ALA A 114 5.19 -8.17 -1.27
C ALA A 114 3.84 -8.88 -0.98
N PRO A 115 2.72 -8.36 -1.50
CA PRO A 115 1.39 -8.95 -1.31
C PRO A 115 1.30 -10.43 -1.68
N GLN A 116 2.09 -10.89 -2.65
CA GLN A 116 2.21 -12.29 -3.03
C GLN A 116 2.55 -13.19 -1.82
N GLN A 117 3.42 -12.73 -0.91
CA GLN A 117 3.86 -13.49 0.26
C GLN A 117 3.09 -13.14 1.52
N HIS A 118 2.76 -11.86 1.78
CA HIS A 118 2.03 -11.53 3.02
C HIS A 118 0.51 -11.71 2.88
N GLY A 119 -0.02 -11.85 1.64
CA GLY A 119 -1.43 -12.17 1.39
C GLY A 119 -2.42 -11.06 1.75
N LEU A 120 -2.00 -9.81 1.90
CA LEU A 120 -2.85 -8.66 2.21
C LEU A 120 -2.92 -7.74 0.99
N THR A 121 -4.08 -7.66 0.36
CA THR A 121 -4.26 -7.02 -0.94
C THR A 121 -5.34 -5.92 -0.93
N GLY A 122 -5.82 -5.47 0.22
CA GLY A 122 -6.81 -4.41 0.30
C GLY A 122 -7.30 -4.15 1.71
N TRP A 123 -7.98 -3.01 1.87
CA TRP A 123 -8.55 -2.56 3.14
C TRP A 123 -9.57 -3.55 3.70
N PHE A 124 -10.46 -4.06 2.83
CA PHE A 124 -11.43 -5.10 3.14
C PHE A 124 -10.96 -6.46 2.61
N THR A 125 -10.75 -7.41 3.50
CA THR A 125 -10.31 -8.77 3.12
C THR A 125 -11.27 -9.81 3.67
N TYR A 126 -11.74 -10.70 2.80
CA TYR A 126 -12.48 -11.88 3.26
C TYR A 126 -11.50 -12.89 3.84
N LEU A 127 -11.66 -13.18 5.12
CA LEU A 127 -10.91 -14.23 5.81
C LEU A 127 -11.82 -15.46 5.95
N ARG A 128 -11.54 -16.48 5.14
CA ARG A 128 -12.35 -17.71 5.16
C ARG A 128 -12.30 -18.41 6.52
N GLU A 129 -11.21 -18.21 7.27
CA GLU A 129 -11.02 -18.76 8.62
C GLU A 129 -12.02 -18.19 9.62
N LEU A 130 -12.54 -17.01 9.32
CA LEU A 130 -13.59 -16.34 10.09
C LEU A 130 -14.96 -16.39 9.40
N GLY A 131 -15.00 -16.73 8.11
CA GLY A 131 -16.20 -16.66 7.28
C GLY A 131 -16.75 -15.24 7.15
N SER A 132 -15.88 -14.20 7.25
CA SER A 132 -16.28 -12.79 7.35
C SER A 132 -15.29 -11.87 6.66
N VAL A 133 -15.78 -10.67 6.26
CA VAL A 133 -14.95 -9.59 5.74
C VAL A 133 -14.39 -8.78 6.91
N VAL A 134 -13.09 -8.58 6.91
CA VAL A 134 -12.32 -7.89 7.95
C VAL A 134 -11.68 -6.64 7.38
N THR A 135 -11.69 -5.55 8.16
CA THR A 135 -10.87 -4.37 7.95
C THR A 135 -9.51 -4.63 8.61
N ILE A 136 -8.48 -4.82 7.80
CA ILE A 136 -7.22 -5.44 8.23
C ILE A 136 -6.45 -4.61 9.24
N LEU A 137 -6.17 -3.32 8.95
CA LEU A 137 -5.28 -2.53 9.79
C LEU A 137 -5.89 -2.22 11.17
N PRO A 138 -7.19 -1.89 11.29
CA PRO A 138 -7.85 -1.77 12.58
C PRO A 138 -8.16 -3.10 13.26
N TRP A 139 -8.13 -4.19 12.53
CA TRP A 139 -8.44 -5.56 12.98
C TRP A 139 -9.86 -5.71 13.55
N VAL A 140 -10.83 -5.27 12.76
CA VAL A 140 -12.27 -5.33 13.09
C VAL A 140 -13.07 -5.96 11.95
N LEU A 141 -14.26 -6.50 12.24
CA LEU A 141 -15.19 -6.90 11.18
C LEU A 141 -15.63 -5.67 10.37
N ARG A 142 -15.78 -5.80 9.05
CA ARG A 142 -16.33 -4.74 8.22
C ARG A 142 -17.72 -4.30 8.67
N ALA A 143 -18.54 -5.23 9.14
CA ALA A 143 -19.87 -4.93 9.71
C ALA A 143 -19.81 -4.17 11.04
N GLY A 144 -18.63 -3.81 11.53
CA GLY A 144 -18.43 -3.14 12.82
C GLY A 144 -18.34 -4.12 14.00
N GLY A 145 -18.11 -3.57 15.19
CA GLY A 145 -17.96 -4.33 16.43
C GLY A 145 -16.64 -4.09 17.15
N PRO A 146 -16.33 -4.85 18.22
CA PRO A 146 -15.07 -4.73 18.94
C PRO A 146 -13.89 -5.26 18.08
N GLN A 147 -12.67 -4.96 18.52
CA GLN A 147 -11.48 -5.57 17.91
C GLN A 147 -11.55 -7.10 18.01
N LEU A 148 -11.16 -7.79 16.94
CA LEU A 148 -11.27 -9.26 16.86
C LEU A 148 -10.45 -9.98 17.93
N GLY A 149 -9.31 -9.40 18.36
CA GLY A 149 -8.51 -9.94 19.46
C GLY A 149 -9.20 -9.95 20.80
N GLU A 150 -10.09 -9.00 21.08
CA GLU A 150 -10.91 -9.03 22.29
C GLU A 150 -11.87 -10.23 22.34
N SER A 151 -12.19 -10.77 21.15
CA SER A 151 -12.98 -11.98 20.98
C SER A 151 -12.15 -13.26 20.84
N GLY A 152 -10.84 -13.20 21.15
CA GLY A 152 -9.92 -14.35 21.03
C GLY A 152 -9.54 -14.71 19.60
N ARG A 153 -9.55 -13.75 18.68
CA ARG A 153 -9.16 -13.91 17.27
C ARG A 153 -8.00 -12.97 16.94
N ALA A 154 -6.85 -13.23 17.53
CA ALA A 154 -5.66 -12.40 17.38
C ALA A 154 -5.14 -12.36 15.94
N ALA A 155 -4.68 -11.19 15.48
CA ALA A 155 -4.08 -11.02 14.17
C ALA A 155 -2.86 -11.93 13.97
N THR A 156 -2.07 -12.15 15.03
CA THR A 156 -0.90 -13.04 15.03
C THR A 156 -1.24 -14.49 14.69
N GLU A 157 -2.42 -14.97 15.06
CA GLU A 157 -2.84 -16.35 14.81
C GLU A 157 -3.34 -16.54 13.37
N LEU A 158 -3.97 -15.52 12.80
CA LEU A 158 -4.65 -15.62 11.50
C LEU A 158 -3.79 -15.09 10.34
N LEU A 159 -2.99 -14.06 10.58
CA LEU A 159 -2.11 -13.50 9.55
C LEU A 159 -0.68 -14.03 9.66
N ASN A 160 -0.17 -14.21 10.87
CA ASN A 160 1.17 -14.75 11.18
C ASN A 160 2.30 -14.12 10.32
N LEU A 161 2.30 -12.78 10.22
CA LEU A 161 3.26 -12.06 9.40
C LEU A 161 4.60 -11.89 10.13
N PRO A 162 5.74 -12.05 9.42
CA PRO A 162 7.03 -11.72 9.99
C PRO A 162 7.19 -10.20 10.14
N SER A 163 8.02 -9.77 11.08
CA SER A 163 8.40 -8.37 11.21
C SER A 163 9.68 -8.07 10.42
N PHE A 164 9.68 -6.99 9.64
CA PHE A 164 10.90 -6.48 9.00
C PHE A 164 11.97 -6.13 10.03
N PHE A 165 11.58 -5.58 11.17
CA PHE A 165 12.50 -5.16 12.23
C PHE A 165 13.27 -6.34 12.84
N ASP A 166 12.66 -7.52 12.92
CA ASP A 166 13.29 -8.73 13.46
C ASP A 166 14.40 -9.30 12.57
N ARG A 167 14.40 -8.89 11.28
CA ARG A 167 15.45 -9.26 10.32
C ARG A 167 16.73 -8.44 10.49
N LEU A 168 16.66 -7.29 11.18
CA LEU A 168 17.76 -6.32 11.26
C LEU A 168 18.64 -6.58 12.48
N THR A 169 19.95 -6.31 12.35
CA THR A 169 20.94 -6.51 13.43
C THR A 169 21.30 -5.23 14.17
N VAL A 170 20.50 -4.18 14.02
CA VAL A 170 20.70 -2.86 14.63
C VAL A 170 19.51 -2.50 15.52
N ASP A 171 19.65 -1.47 16.35
CA ASP A 171 18.51 -0.93 17.11
C ASP A 171 17.41 -0.47 16.13
N THR A 172 16.16 -0.84 16.38
CA THR A 172 15.03 -0.53 15.50
C THR A 172 13.96 0.28 16.22
N TYR A 173 13.40 1.27 15.50
CA TYR A 173 12.36 2.16 16.01
C TYR A 173 11.24 2.30 14.99
N SER A 174 9.99 2.33 15.48
CA SER A 174 8.81 2.63 14.68
C SER A 174 8.13 3.88 15.22
N VAL A 175 8.23 4.98 14.49
CA VAL A 175 7.62 6.28 14.81
C VAL A 175 6.29 6.36 14.06
N MET A 176 5.18 6.36 14.79
CA MET A 176 3.84 6.23 14.22
C MET A 176 2.81 7.08 14.97
N PRO A 177 1.66 7.39 14.33
CA PRO A 177 0.55 8.04 15.03
C PRO A 177 0.13 7.27 16.29
N ASP A 178 -0.19 7.98 17.34
CA ASP A 178 -0.56 7.41 18.64
C ASP A 178 -1.81 6.51 18.56
N PHE A 179 -2.77 6.85 17.70
CA PHE A 179 -3.99 6.05 17.49
C PHE A 179 -3.74 4.69 16.81
N LEU A 180 -2.59 4.51 16.12
CA LEU A 180 -2.20 3.25 15.50
C LEU A 180 -1.41 2.34 16.45
N GLN A 181 -0.77 2.89 17.48
CA GLN A 181 0.13 2.13 18.37
C GLN A 181 -0.55 0.93 19.02
N GLY A 182 -1.84 1.08 19.36
CA GLY A 182 -2.64 0.06 20.04
C GLY A 182 -3.22 -1.02 19.13
N SER A 183 -3.14 -0.90 17.79
CA SER A 183 -3.73 -1.88 16.90
C SER A 183 -3.00 -3.23 16.97
N GLU A 184 -3.75 -4.33 16.85
CA GLU A 184 -3.15 -5.68 16.87
C GLU A 184 -2.24 -5.92 15.68
N PHE A 185 -2.62 -5.37 14.51
CA PHE A 185 -1.80 -5.44 13.32
C PHE A 185 -0.42 -4.81 13.57
N ASN A 186 -0.38 -3.57 14.08
CA ASN A 186 0.89 -2.89 14.34
C ASN A 186 1.74 -3.62 15.39
N ARG A 187 1.13 -4.12 16.46
CA ARG A 187 1.86 -4.92 17.46
C ARG A 187 2.50 -6.16 16.86
N MET A 188 1.79 -6.85 15.96
CA MET A 188 2.31 -8.03 15.28
C MET A 188 3.53 -7.72 14.40
N VAL A 189 3.40 -6.70 13.51
CA VAL A 189 4.45 -6.39 12.53
C VAL A 189 5.58 -5.52 13.08
N SER A 190 5.44 -4.97 14.28
CA SER A 190 6.51 -4.19 14.94
C SER A 190 7.64 -5.05 15.49
N GLY A 191 7.41 -6.34 15.78
CA GLY A 191 8.45 -7.23 16.29
C GLY A 191 9.25 -6.62 17.44
N GLN A 192 10.58 -6.60 17.31
CA GLN A 192 11.50 -6.03 18.32
C GLN A 192 11.62 -4.50 18.30
N ALA A 193 10.93 -3.78 17.37
CA ALA A 193 11.08 -2.33 17.27
C ALA A 193 10.53 -1.60 18.51
N SER A 194 11.26 -0.59 18.96
CA SER A 194 10.75 0.35 19.96
C SER A 194 9.70 1.26 19.34
N LEU A 195 8.47 1.19 19.86
CA LEU A 195 7.37 2.02 19.38
C LEU A 195 7.48 3.45 19.94
N VAL A 196 7.41 4.45 19.10
CA VAL A 196 7.52 5.87 19.43
C VAL A 196 6.27 6.59 18.88
N PRO A 197 5.25 6.82 19.72
CA PRO A 197 4.01 7.48 19.29
C PRO A 197 4.20 8.98 19.10
N TYR A 198 3.41 9.55 18.18
CA TYR A 198 3.32 10.99 17.99
C TYR A 198 1.87 11.44 17.71
N GLY A 199 1.54 12.71 18.03
CA GLY A 199 0.23 13.32 17.77
C GLY A 199 0.20 14.27 16.56
N THR A 200 1.35 14.85 16.16
CA THR A 200 1.46 15.79 15.03
C THR A 200 2.70 15.51 14.18
N TYR A 201 2.70 15.90 12.88
CA TYR A 201 3.87 15.69 12.02
C TYR A 201 5.14 16.34 12.59
N GLN A 202 5.00 17.50 13.24
CA GLN A 202 6.13 18.15 13.92
C GLN A 202 6.72 17.24 15.00
N GLN A 203 5.89 16.62 15.83
CA GLN A 203 6.35 15.64 16.82
C GLN A 203 6.98 14.42 16.16
N CYS A 204 6.43 13.94 15.02
CA CYS A 204 7.02 12.85 14.26
C CYS A 204 8.47 13.18 13.87
N PHE A 205 8.71 14.35 13.31
CA PHE A 205 10.03 14.78 12.87
C PHE A 205 10.98 15.08 14.03
N ASP A 206 10.48 15.68 15.11
CA ASP A 206 11.26 15.89 16.33
C ASP A 206 11.73 14.57 16.97
N GLU A 207 10.87 13.53 16.96
CA GLU A 207 11.23 12.19 17.46
C GLU A 207 12.29 11.52 16.56
N VAL A 208 12.15 11.61 15.23
CA VAL A 208 13.16 11.13 14.28
C VAL A 208 14.50 11.81 14.56
N ALA A 209 14.52 13.14 14.66
CA ALA A 209 15.74 13.91 14.97
C ALA A 209 16.34 13.53 16.33
N ARG A 210 15.50 13.36 17.37
CA ARG A 210 15.95 12.92 18.70
C ARG A 210 16.59 11.53 18.67
N LEU A 211 16.01 10.59 17.98
CA LEU A 211 16.53 9.22 17.83
C LEU A 211 17.89 9.24 17.11
N CYS A 212 18.06 10.02 16.06
CA CYS A 212 19.28 10.09 15.27
C CYS A 212 20.46 10.73 16.02
N ARG A 213 20.24 11.49 17.09
CA ARG A 213 21.31 12.03 17.98
C ARG A 213 21.99 10.95 18.83
N ASN A 214 21.32 9.82 19.09
CA ASN A 214 21.91 8.71 19.84
C ASN A 214 23.03 8.06 19.02
N PRO A 215 24.22 7.77 19.59
CA PRO A 215 25.40 7.28 18.87
C PRO A 215 25.26 5.82 18.37
N ARG A 216 24.28 5.06 18.80
CA ARG A 216 24.08 3.68 18.37
C ARG A 216 23.62 3.62 16.92
N ARG A 217 24.10 2.64 16.19
CA ARG A 217 23.64 2.34 14.83
C ARG A 217 22.18 1.87 14.85
N LYS A 218 21.34 2.40 13.95
CA LYS A 218 19.90 2.11 13.98
C LYS A 218 19.20 2.20 12.63
N TYR A 219 18.00 1.63 12.62
CA TYR A 219 16.99 1.84 11.60
C TYR A 219 15.75 2.48 12.25
N VAL A 220 15.25 3.53 11.64
CA VAL A 220 14.02 4.23 12.07
C VAL A 220 13.02 4.17 10.93
N HIS A 221 11.88 3.53 11.16
CA HIS A 221 10.73 3.64 10.28
C HIS A 221 9.81 4.72 10.85
N ALA A 222 9.48 5.72 10.06
CA ALA A 222 8.53 6.77 10.42
C ALA A 222 7.40 6.79 9.40
N TYR A 223 6.16 6.89 9.87
CA TYR A 223 4.97 6.85 9.02
C TYR A 223 4.07 8.04 9.30
N TRP A 224 3.74 8.82 8.26
CA TRP A 224 2.88 9.99 8.33
C TRP A 224 1.59 9.77 7.52
N ALA A 225 0.43 9.70 8.21
CA ALA A 225 -0.88 9.42 7.63
C ALA A 225 -1.67 10.67 7.21
N GLY A 226 -1.19 11.88 7.52
CA GLY A 226 -2.01 13.10 7.41
C GLY A 226 -2.32 13.51 5.98
N PHE A 227 -1.43 13.24 5.02
CA PHE A 227 -1.65 13.59 3.62
C PHE A 227 -2.75 12.71 3.00
N ASP A 228 -2.73 11.42 3.26
CA ASP A 228 -3.76 10.46 2.85
C ASP A 228 -5.14 10.81 3.41
N MET A 229 -5.22 11.04 4.74
CA MET A 229 -6.48 11.41 5.40
C MET A 229 -7.13 12.65 4.79
N LEU A 230 -6.33 13.67 4.47
CA LEU A 230 -6.84 14.89 3.83
C LEU A 230 -7.23 14.65 2.37
N SER A 231 -6.45 13.85 1.63
CA SER A 231 -6.74 13.49 0.25
C SER A 231 -8.06 12.71 0.14
N HIS A 232 -8.31 11.78 1.04
CA HIS A 232 -9.59 11.09 1.12
C HIS A 232 -10.77 12.04 1.38
N GLY A 233 -10.59 12.99 2.32
CA GLY A 233 -11.68 13.88 2.75
C GLY A 233 -11.99 15.01 1.78
N PHE A 234 -10.98 15.59 1.14
CA PHE A 234 -11.10 16.80 0.34
C PHE A 234 -10.75 16.63 -1.14
N GLY A 235 -10.13 15.50 -1.51
CA GLY A 235 -9.55 15.26 -2.82
C GLY A 235 -8.10 15.72 -2.89
N VAL A 236 -7.27 14.96 -3.62
CA VAL A 236 -5.83 15.23 -3.75
C VAL A 236 -5.53 16.56 -4.47
N GLY A 237 -6.46 17.01 -5.32
CA GLY A 237 -6.37 18.31 -6.02
C GLY A 237 -6.85 19.52 -5.20
N SER A 238 -7.22 19.36 -3.91
CA SER A 238 -7.81 20.41 -3.09
C SER A 238 -6.79 21.40 -2.52
N GLU A 239 -7.26 22.62 -2.17
CA GLU A 239 -6.44 23.63 -1.46
C GLU A 239 -6.02 23.13 -0.08
N GLN A 240 -6.82 22.31 0.59
CA GLN A 240 -6.50 21.74 1.90
C GLN A 240 -5.28 20.82 1.84
N VAL A 241 -5.23 19.94 0.83
CA VAL A 241 -4.10 19.05 0.59
C VAL A 241 -2.86 19.85 0.17
N ALA A 242 -3.02 20.83 -0.71
CA ALA A 242 -1.91 21.71 -1.13
C ALA A 242 -1.31 22.49 0.04
N SER A 243 -2.15 23.07 0.92
CA SER A 243 -1.68 23.78 2.13
C SER A 243 -0.93 22.83 3.07
N HIS A 244 -1.45 21.65 3.33
CA HIS A 244 -0.81 20.64 4.17
C HIS A 244 0.54 20.18 3.57
N PHE A 245 0.60 19.98 2.25
CA PHE A 245 1.84 19.61 1.58
C PHE A 245 2.93 20.69 1.77
N LEU A 246 2.59 21.98 1.62
CA LEU A 246 3.56 23.06 1.81
C LEU A 246 4.04 23.16 3.26
N GLU A 247 3.19 22.94 4.23
CA GLU A 247 3.57 22.88 5.65
C GLU A 247 4.49 21.69 5.93
N LEU A 248 4.18 20.52 5.35
CA LEU A 248 4.97 19.31 5.46
C LEU A 248 6.35 19.47 4.81
N ASP A 249 6.42 20.13 3.63
CA ASP A 249 7.66 20.41 2.92
C ASP A 249 8.59 21.32 3.73
N GLN A 250 8.04 22.38 4.36
CA GLN A 250 8.80 23.24 5.29
C GLN A 250 9.27 22.47 6.54
N ALA A 251 8.45 21.55 7.05
CA ALA A 251 8.85 20.73 8.19
C ALA A 251 9.94 19.74 7.81
N PHE A 252 9.90 19.20 6.59
CA PHE A 252 10.95 18.35 6.04
C PHE A 252 12.30 19.12 5.91
N GLU A 253 12.29 20.34 5.41
CA GLU A 253 13.50 21.20 5.38
C GLU A 253 14.12 21.33 6.78
N LYS A 254 13.30 21.66 7.78
CA LYS A 254 13.77 21.75 9.18
C LYS A 254 14.32 20.43 9.71
N LEU A 255 13.72 19.29 9.34
CA LEU A 255 14.22 17.98 9.71
C LEU A 255 15.60 17.73 9.12
N VAL A 256 15.81 18.08 7.84
CA VAL A 256 17.11 17.97 7.15
C VAL A 256 18.17 18.80 7.90
N ASP A 257 17.84 20.05 8.27
CA ASP A 257 18.74 20.91 9.05
C ASP A 257 19.05 20.31 10.44
N GLN A 258 18.07 19.76 11.14
CA GLN A 258 18.25 19.14 12.44
C GLN A 258 19.11 17.87 12.40
N LEU A 259 19.11 17.16 11.27
CA LEU A 259 19.89 15.95 11.04
C LEU A 259 21.30 16.23 10.48
N ALA A 260 21.63 17.47 10.11
CA ALA A 260 22.94 17.82 9.56
C ALA A 260 24.07 17.38 10.50
N GLY A 261 25.04 16.64 9.95
CA GLY A 261 26.19 16.08 10.68
C GLY A 261 25.85 14.94 11.64
N SER A 262 24.66 14.38 11.57
CA SER A 262 24.24 13.26 12.42
C SER A 262 24.61 11.87 11.88
N ASP A 263 25.28 11.79 10.72
CA ASP A 263 25.61 10.55 10.03
C ASP A 263 24.35 9.73 9.72
N THR A 264 23.40 10.39 9.04
CA THR A 264 22.08 9.87 8.73
C THR A 264 21.84 9.80 7.21
N ALA A 265 21.39 8.66 6.73
CA ALA A 265 20.75 8.54 5.44
C ALA A 265 19.22 8.58 5.64
N LEU A 266 18.60 9.68 5.17
CA LEU A 266 17.15 9.89 5.23
C LEU A 266 16.56 9.55 3.87
N LEU A 267 15.72 8.50 3.84
CA LEU A 267 14.91 8.12 2.70
C LEU A 267 13.46 8.54 2.97
N VAL A 268 12.83 9.15 1.98
CA VAL A 268 11.39 9.43 2.03
C VAL A 268 10.73 8.82 0.82
N SER A 269 9.59 8.16 1.04
CA SER A 269 8.76 7.61 -0.03
C SER A 269 7.28 7.67 0.39
N ALA A 270 6.43 7.08 -0.43
CA ALA A 270 5.02 6.88 -0.13
C ALA A 270 4.65 5.41 -0.33
N ASP A 271 3.48 5.05 0.09
CA ASP A 271 2.90 3.73 -0.10
C ASP A 271 2.04 3.64 -1.36
N HIS A 272 1.43 4.74 -1.79
CA HIS A 272 0.69 4.90 -3.05
C HIS A 272 0.51 6.38 -3.40
N GLY A 273 -0.12 6.65 -4.53
CA GLY A 273 -0.64 7.96 -4.90
C GLY A 273 -2.17 7.97 -4.91
N PHE A 274 -2.78 8.99 -5.52
CA PHE A 274 -4.22 9.26 -5.46
C PHE A 274 -4.82 9.67 -6.78
N VAL A 275 -6.14 9.42 -6.90
CA VAL A 275 -7.02 10.03 -7.91
C VAL A 275 -8.26 10.58 -7.22
N ASP A 276 -8.83 11.68 -7.74
CA ASP A 276 -10.11 12.20 -7.28
C ASP A 276 -11.24 11.58 -8.12
N ALA A 277 -12.26 11.04 -7.46
CA ALA A 277 -13.44 10.51 -8.13
C ALA A 277 -14.60 11.51 -8.03
N PRO A 278 -14.92 12.23 -9.10
CA PRO A 278 -16.09 13.11 -9.11
C PRO A 278 -17.38 12.29 -9.01
N PRO A 279 -18.51 12.90 -8.59
CA PRO A 279 -19.74 12.16 -8.30
C PRO A 279 -20.21 11.24 -9.42
N GLU A 280 -20.05 11.65 -10.68
CA GLU A 280 -20.44 10.88 -11.88
C GLU A 280 -19.57 9.67 -12.16
N LYS A 281 -18.41 9.56 -11.49
CA LYS A 281 -17.51 8.41 -11.59
C LYS A 281 -17.67 7.43 -10.41
N ARG A 282 -18.59 7.70 -9.51
CA ARG A 282 -18.88 6.86 -8.33
C ARG A 282 -20.01 5.92 -8.63
N ILE A 283 -19.73 4.63 -8.67
CA ILE A 283 -20.69 3.57 -8.93
C ILE A 283 -21.07 2.96 -7.59
N ASP A 284 -22.34 3.12 -7.18
CA ASP A 284 -22.85 2.46 -5.97
C ASP A 284 -23.42 1.09 -6.36
N LEU A 285 -22.94 0.03 -5.72
CA LEU A 285 -23.40 -1.33 -5.96
C LEU A 285 -24.90 -1.51 -5.65
N SER A 286 -25.51 -0.62 -4.85
CA SER A 286 -26.96 -0.63 -4.61
C SER A 286 -27.79 -0.29 -5.85
N ASP A 287 -27.21 0.45 -6.79
CA ASP A 287 -27.84 0.79 -8.08
C ASP A 287 -27.70 -0.37 -9.09
N HIS A 288 -26.94 -1.41 -8.75
CA HIS A 288 -26.69 -2.61 -9.55
C HIS A 288 -27.18 -3.88 -8.85
N PRO A 289 -28.50 -4.00 -8.57
CA PRO A 289 -29.02 -5.11 -7.75
C PRO A 289 -28.81 -6.50 -8.37
N GLU A 290 -28.76 -6.60 -9.70
CA GLU A 290 -28.49 -7.85 -10.40
C GLU A 290 -27.06 -8.29 -10.21
N LEU A 291 -26.08 -7.37 -10.29
CA LEU A 291 -24.69 -7.64 -9.99
C LEU A 291 -24.52 -8.05 -8.53
N LYS A 292 -25.12 -7.28 -7.62
CA LYS A 292 -25.09 -7.56 -6.17
C LYS A 292 -25.66 -8.96 -5.83
N ALA A 293 -26.72 -9.37 -6.52
CA ALA A 293 -27.32 -10.70 -6.32
C ALA A 293 -26.42 -11.86 -6.76
N CYS A 294 -25.40 -11.61 -7.59
CA CYS A 294 -24.41 -12.61 -7.98
C CYS A 294 -23.35 -12.84 -6.90
N LEU A 295 -23.16 -11.91 -5.96
CA LEU A 295 -22.11 -11.99 -4.95
C LEU A 295 -22.49 -12.89 -3.76
N GLN A 296 -21.51 -13.58 -3.18
CA GLN A 296 -21.64 -14.39 -1.96
C GLN A 296 -21.42 -13.54 -0.70
N VAL A 297 -20.46 -12.60 -0.76
CA VAL A 297 -20.09 -11.67 0.32
C VAL A 297 -19.99 -10.27 -0.27
N PRO A 298 -20.00 -9.23 0.55
CA PRO A 298 -19.73 -7.85 0.08
C PRO A 298 -18.42 -7.76 -0.69
N LEU A 299 -18.31 -6.75 -1.55
CA LEU A 299 -17.05 -6.48 -2.27
C LEU A 299 -15.89 -6.34 -1.26
N CYS A 300 -14.75 -6.92 -1.60
CA CYS A 300 -13.52 -6.81 -0.83
C CYS A 300 -12.47 -6.01 -1.63
N GLY A 301 -11.28 -5.84 -1.06
CA GLY A 301 -10.22 -5.04 -1.68
C GLY A 301 -10.42 -3.56 -1.45
N GLU A 302 -10.41 -2.81 -2.54
CA GLU A 302 -10.51 -1.35 -2.56
C GLU A 302 -11.60 -0.90 -3.54
N PRO A 303 -12.14 0.33 -3.41
CA PRO A 303 -13.10 0.86 -4.38
C PRO A 303 -12.60 0.93 -5.83
N ARG A 304 -11.27 0.92 -6.03
CA ARG A 304 -10.64 0.94 -7.35
C ARG A 304 -10.06 -0.41 -7.79
N HIS A 305 -10.04 -1.39 -6.87
CA HIS A 305 -9.54 -2.75 -7.09
C HIS A 305 -10.41 -3.72 -6.28
N ALA A 306 -11.61 -4.01 -6.79
CA ALA A 306 -12.62 -4.74 -6.03
C ALA A 306 -12.57 -6.24 -6.29
N TYR A 307 -12.46 -7.03 -5.22
CA TYR A 307 -12.53 -8.49 -5.27
C TYR A 307 -13.96 -8.97 -5.14
N CYS A 308 -14.37 -9.80 -6.09
CA CYS A 308 -15.71 -10.34 -6.21
C CYS A 308 -15.73 -11.85 -5.92
N TYR A 309 -16.47 -12.24 -4.88
CA TYR A 309 -16.74 -13.62 -4.55
C TYR A 309 -18.10 -13.97 -5.14
N VAL A 310 -18.11 -14.67 -6.28
CA VAL A 310 -19.30 -14.88 -7.09
C VAL A 310 -19.91 -16.26 -6.83
N ARG A 311 -21.22 -16.31 -6.66
CA ARG A 311 -21.95 -17.59 -6.53
C ARG A 311 -21.69 -18.45 -7.76
N HIS A 312 -21.32 -19.69 -7.57
CA HIS A 312 -20.92 -20.60 -8.65
C HIS A 312 -21.95 -20.69 -9.78
N ASP A 313 -23.25 -20.74 -9.43
CA ASP A 313 -24.36 -20.78 -10.38
C ASP A 313 -24.68 -19.45 -11.03
N ARG A 314 -24.01 -18.37 -10.62
CA ARG A 314 -24.23 -16.99 -11.11
C ARG A 314 -23.06 -16.42 -11.92
N ARG A 315 -22.00 -17.18 -12.12
CA ARG A 315 -20.80 -16.71 -12.84
C ARG A 315 -21.11 -16.18 -14.25
N PRO A 316 -21.89 -16.89 -15.10
CA PRO A 316 -22.23 -16.37 -16.43
C PRO A 316 -23.01 -15.04 -16.37
N GLN A 317 -24.00 -14.95 -15.44
CA GLN A 317 -24.75 -13.70 -15.28
C GLN A 317 -23.88 -12.55 -14.78
N PHE A 318 -22.90 -12.81 -13.93
CA PHE A 318 -21.95 -11.83 -13.43
C PHE A 318 -21.07 -11.29 -14.57
N GLU A 319 -20.50 -12.19 -15.37
CA GLU A 319 -19.65 -11.84 -16.51
C GLU A 319 -20.43 -11.04 -17.56
N ASP A 320 -21.61 -11.52 -17.98
CA ASP A 320 -22.51 -10.83 -18.92
C ASP A 320 -22.91 -9.45 -18.41
N TYR A 321 -23.20 -9.33 -17.10
CA TYR A 321 -23.56 -8.04 -16.49
C TYR A 321 -22.40 -7.02 -16.56
N VAL A 322 -21.20 -7.45 -16.19
CA VAL A 322 -20.01 -6.59 -16.23
C VAL A 322 -19.74 -6.13 -17.66
N GLU A 323 -19.78 -7.03 -18.64
CA GLU A 323 -19.58 -6.70 -20.05
C GLU A 323 -20.60 -5.68 -20.55
N GLN A 324 -21.89 -5.83 -20.19
CA GLN A 324 -22.96 -4.99 -20.70
C GLN A 324 -23.07 -3.62 -20.00
N HIS A 325 -22.75 -3.55 -18.71
CA HIS A 325 -23.04 -2.38 -17.88
C HIS A 325 -21.80 -1.68 -17.31
N LEU A 326 -20.64 -2.34 -17.27
CA LEU A 326 -19.41 -1.77 -16.71
C LEU A 326 -18.30 -1.62 -17.76
N SER A 327 -18.60 -1.83 -19.05
CA SER A 327 -17.64 -1.58 -20.13
C SER A 327 -17.21 -0.11 -20.15
N GLY A 328 -15.89 0.14 -20.16
CA GLY A 328 -15.30 1.48 -20.05
C GLY A 328 -15.36 2.10 -18.63
N ILE A 329 -15.79 1.31 -17.64
CA ILE A 329 -15.84 1.68 -16.22
C ILE A 329 -14.88 0.81 -15.42
N ALA A 330 -14.86 -0.48 -15.71
CA ALA A 330 -14.00 -1.46 -15.03
C ALA A 330 -13.59 -2.57 -15.99
N GLN A 331 -12.37 -3.06 -15.83
CA GLN A 331 -11.88 -4.29 -16.45
C GLN A 331 -12.12 -5.47 -15.52
N LEU A 332 -12.63 -6.56 -16.08
CA LEU A 332 -12.86 -7.82 -15.36
C LEU A 332 -11.72 -8.80 -15.58
N TYR A 333 -11.12 -9.25 -14.49
CA TYR A 333 -10.09 -10.28 -14.50
C TYR A 333 -10.50 -11.48 -13.66
N VAL A 334 -10.14 -12.68 -14.09
CA VAL A 334 -10.12 -13.85 -13.20
C VAL A 334 -8.98 -13.64 -12.21
N SER A 335 -9.28 -13.57 -10.92
CA SER A 335 -8.29 -13.18 -9.89
C SER A 335 -7.05 -14.09 -9.88
N GLN A 336 -7.23 -15.39 -10.11
CA GLN A 336 -6.10 -16.33 -10.17
C GLN A 336 -5.09 -15.99 -11.28
N ASN A 337 -5.56 -15.47 -12.42
CA ASN A 337 -4.67 -15.06 -13.51
C ASN A 337 -3.73 -13.92 -13.08
N LEU A 338 -4.25 -12.95 -12.30
CA LEU A 338 -3.44 -11.85 -11.77
C LEU A 338 -2.37 -12.35 -10.77
N VAL A 339 -2.69 -13.37 -9.98
CA VAL A 339 -1.74 -14.05 -9.08
C VAL A 339 -0.65 -14.76 -9.90
N ASP A 340 -1.04 -15.51 -10.90
CA ASP A 340 -0.13 -16.32 -11.73
C ASP A 340 0.79 -15.46 -12.60
N GLU A 341 0.32 -14.29 -13.03
CA GLU A 341 1.09 -13.26 -13.78
C GLU A 341 1.96 -12.37 -12.87
N ASN A 342 2.05 -12.68 -11.57
CA ASN A 342 2.86 -11.97 -10.59
C ASN A 342 2.46 -10.49 -10.34
N LEU A 343 1.20 -10.13 -10.52
CA LEU A 343 0.73 -8.77 -10.20
C LEU A 343 1.05 -8.40 -8.73
N TYR A 344 0.94 -9.36 -7.83
CA TYR A 344 1.09 -9.16 -6.39
C TYR A 344 2.52 -9.40 -5.88
N GLY A 345 3.46 -9.82 -6.73
CA GLY A 345 4.86 -10.08 -6.37
C GLY A 345 5.43 -11.35 -7.01
N LEU A 346 6.72 -11.59 -6.82
CA LEU A 346 7.43 -12.73 -7.37
C LEU A 346 7.32 -13.97 -6.48
N GLY A 347 7.56 -15.15 -7.08
CA GLY A 347 7.72 -16.40 -6.36
C GLY A 347 6.44 -17.02 -5.83
N GLY A 348 6.56 -17.86 -4.79
CA GLY A 348 5.42 -18.59 -4.23
C GLY A 348 4.40 -17.68 -3.55
N ALA A 349 3.13 -17.88 -3.86
CA ALA A 349 2.04 -17.14 -3.26
C ALA A 349 1.76 -17.59 -1.81
N HIS A 350 1.29 -16.66 -1.00
CA HIS A 350 0.71 -16.99 0.31
C HIS A 350 -0.42 -18.03 0.13
N PRO A 351 -0.50 -19.07 0.98
CA PRO A 351 -1.51 -20.14 0.81
C PRO A 351 -2.95 -19.64 0.73
N GLU A 352 -3.25 -18.52 1.38
CA GLU A 352 -4.59 -17.92 1.39
C GLU A 352 -4.78 -16.82 0.33
N LEU A 353 -3.79 -16.47 -0.48
CA LEU A 353 -3.90 -15.33 -1.40
C LEU A 353 -5.05 -15.51 -2.38
N ALA A 354 -5.18 -16.67 -3.01
CA ALA A 354 -6.28 -16.97 -3.94
C ALA A 354 -7.66 -16.87 -3.27
N HIS A 355 -7.75 -17.19 -1.96
CA HIS A 355 -9.00 -17.03 -1.20
C HIS A 355 -9.27 -15.58 -0.77
N ARG A 356 -8.25 -14.73 -0.74
CA ARG A 356 -8.36 -13.33 -0.34
C ARG A 356 -8.60 -12.39 -1.52
N THR A 357 -8.33 -12.84 -2.76
CA THR A 357 -8.56 -12.08 -3.99
C THR A 357 -9.87 -12.43 -4.70
N GLY A 358 -10.65 -13.38 -4.17
CA GLY A 358 -11.95 -13.77 -4.72
C GLY A 358 -11.88 -14.52 -6.06
N ASP A 359 -13.03 -14.71 -6.69
CA ASP A 359 -13.12 -15.37 -8.01
C ASP A 359 -12.70 -14.41 -9.14
N TYR A 360 -13.15 -13.16 -9.05
CA TYR A 360 -12.88 -12.11 -10.03
C TYR A 360 -12.40 -10.84 -9.35
N THR A 361 -11.63 -10.07 -10.11
CA THR A 361 -11.16 -8.73 -9.75
C THR A 361 -11.71 -7.72 -10.76
N LEU A 362 -12.37 -6.68 -10.26
CA LEU A 362 -12.72 -5.48 -11.03
C LEU A 362 -11.64 -4.43 -10.80
N VAL A 363 -10.89 -4.09 -11.83
CA VAL A 363 -9.94 -2.96 -11.83
C VAL A 363 -10.59 -1.79 -12.50
N MET A 364 -10.78 -0.69 -11.75
CA MET A 364 -11.53 0.47 -12.25
C MET A 364 -10.71 1.29 -13.25
N GLU A 365 -11.34 1.68 -14.34
CA GLU A 365 -10.76 2.56 -15.37
C GLU A 365 -10.90 4.03 -15.00
N ASP A 366 -10.08 4.88 -15.58
CA ASP A 366 -10.03 6.31 -15.30
C ASP A 366 -10.09 6.59 -13.78
N ASN A 367 -10.97 7.49 -13.37
CA ASN A 367 -11.22 7.82 -11.97
C ASN A 367 -12.50 7.19 -11.42
N HIS A 368 -13.01 6.09 -12.03
CA HIS A 368 -14.17 5.39 -11.50
C HIS A 368 -13.83 4.66 -10.19
N VAL A 369 -14.84 4.56 -9.34
CA VAL A 369 -14.80 3.79 -8.09
C VAL A 369 -16.06 2.96 -7.93
N MET A 370 -15.95 1.77 -7.39
CA MET A 370 -17.08 0.89 -7.04
C MET A 370 -17.26 0.91 -5.53
N ILE A 371 -18.40 1.40 -5.08
CA ILE A 371 -18.74 1.55 -3.65
C ILE A 371 -19.78 0.48 -3.29
N ASP A 372 -19.51 -0.29 -2.24
CA ASP A 372 -20.48 -1.22 -1.65
C ASP A 372 -20.73 -0.82 -0.20
N SER A 373 -21.72 0.04 0.02
CA SER A 373 -22.12 0.48 1.35
C SER A 373 -22.95 -0.59 2.05
N LEU A 374 -22.56 -0.94 3.28
CA LEU A 374 -23.30 -1.88 4.13
C LEU A 374 -24.13 -1.15 5.18
N PRO A 375 -25.25 -1.73 5.64
CA PRO A 375 -25.98 -1.19 6.77
C PRO A 375 -25.08 -1.06 8.00
N GLY A 376 -24.92 0.16 8.50
CA GLY A 376 -24.06 0.47 9.63
C GLY A 376 -22.65 0.99 9.25
N ASP A 377 -22.30 1.00 7.98
CA ASP A 377 -21.08 1.72 7.54
C ASP A 377 -21.19 3.19 7.90
N THR A 378 -20.21 3.66 8.67
CA THR A 378 -20.09 5.07 9.07
C THR A 378 -19.04 5.81 8.26
N THR A 379 -18.49 5.18 7.24
CA THR A 379 -17.43 5.76 6.39
C THR A 379 -18.00 7.00 5.69
N PRO A 380 -17.39 8.18 5.87
CA PRO A 380 -17.81 9.37 5.14
C PRO A 380 -17.64 9.15 3.63
N GLN A 381 -18.41 9.87 2.84
CA GLN A 381 -18.25 9.86 1.39
C GLN A 381 -16.86 10.46 1.06
N LEU A 382 -15.97 9.62 0.55
CA LEU A 382 -14.62 10.03 0.17
C LEU A 382 -14.64 10.82 -1.16
N VAL A 383 -13.64 11.66 -1.36
CA VAL A 383 -13.42 12.42 -2.60
C VAL A 383 -12.22 11.84 -3.36
N GLY A 384 -11.10 11.66 -2.68
CA GLY A 384 -9.92 11.00 -3.19
C GLY A 384 -9.92 9.51 -2.90
N TYR A 385 -9.35 8.74 -3.83
CA TYR A 385 -9.26 7.28 -3.78
C TYR A 385 -7.93 6.80 -4.31
N HIS A 386 -7.59 5.55 -3.98
CA HIS A 386 -6.40 4.84 -4.44
C HIS A 386 -6.71 3.34 -4.57
N GLY A 387 -5.71 2.54 -4.96
CA GLY A 387 -5.84 1.08 -5.10
C GLY A 387 -5.99 0.63 -6.55
N GLY A 388 -6.24 1.54 -7.50
CA GLY A 388 -6.20 1.25 -8.93
C GLY A 388 -4.77 1.12 -9.45
N LEU A 389 -4.64 0.70 -10.70
CA LEU A 389 -3.33 0.44 -11.32
C LEU A 389 -2.94 1.54 -12.32
N SER A 390 -3.39 2.79 -12.07
CA SER A 390 -3.01 3.95 -12.86
C SER A 390 -1.62 4.49 -12.47
N SER A 391 -1.01 5.28 -13.35
CA SER A 391 0.28 5.94 -13.07
C SER A 391 0.23 6.87 -11.85
N GLN A 392 -0.91 7.53 -11.64
CA GLN A 392 -1.12 8.43 -10.50
C GLN A 392 -1.12 7.71 -9.16
N GLU A 393 -1.49 6.43 -9.13
CA GLU A 393 -1.64 5.64 -7.92
C GLU A 393 -0.40 4.78 -7.63
N ILE A 394 0.21 4.18 -8.68
CA ILE A 394 1.26 3.18 -8.51
C ILE A 394 2.66 3.76 -8.38
N TYR A 395 2.92 4.94 -8.97
CA TYR A 395 4.24 5.55 -8.87
C TYR A 395 4.38 6.39 -7.62
N VAL A 396 5.44 6.12 -6.85
CA VAL A 396 5.80 6.84 -5.63
C VAL A 396 7.20 7.42 -5.74
N PRO A 397 7.49 8.55 -5.06
CA PRO A 397 8.83 9.12 -5.08
C PRO A 397 9.79 8.31 -4.20
N LEU A 398 11.06 8.29 -4.57
CA LEU A 398 12.15 7.99 -3.66
C LEU A 398 13.01 9.24 -3.53
N ILE A 399 13.01 9.82 -2.34
CA ILE A 399 13.80 11.00 -1.96
C ILE A 399 14.93 10.52 -1.08
N LEU A 400 16.14 11.06 -1.28
CA LEU A 400 17.33 10.64 -0.54
C LEU A 400 18.17 11.85 -0.12
N VAL A 401 18.46 11.91 1.18
CA VAL A 401 19.37 12.93 1.75
C VAL A 401 20.42 12.23 2.61
N ASN A 402 21.69 12.47 2.34
CA ASN A 402 22.81 11.99 3.15
C ASN A 402 23.34 13.14 4.03
N LEU A 403 23.39 12.96 5.35
CA LEU A 403 23.58 13.99 6.38
C LEU A 403 24.66 13.65 7.39
#